data_b5cf273dd73fffe897693fbd5978682f
#
_entry.id   b5cf273dd73fffe897693fbd5978682f
#
_cell.length_a   1.000
_cell.length_b   1.000
_cell.length_c   1.000
_cell.angle_alpha   90.00
_cell.angle_beta   90.00
_cell.angle_gamma   90.00
#
_symmetry.space_group_name_H-M   'P 1'
#
loop_
_entity.id
_entity.type
_entity.pdbx_description
1 polymer ?
#
loop_
_entity_poly.entity_id
_entity_poly.type
_entity_poly.pdbx_seq_one_letter_code
_entity_poly.pdbx_strand_id
1 'polypeptide(L)'
;VDRQGLAADWESGIAPAVGGLQDNLGPRGLQLDYSIESLQAVESLTRELFETTARMLSPQERSLVQALMAYVGLSLIHLTGGRWQWDDEPGFAQRALPPLADASLAEAVTTQIWAWPDAEDAAVGIPLAIPGDGLGLEPVSPLHLLLATVADRPGNDSGPVARTYATWQAKVTTPPKRGVVGIDIYDTPAASTGLDAWLVARRQDFPAWKSRYPGAWDNTPESVDALTELTHDVTPTVESLYDPANADFVEGATWYLGEMLCRADPARWVDRPHMVRDGEPALVGYHIQTNDEAATTNPFLLLELGLTTGQPK
;
A
#
# COMPACT_ATOMS: atom_id res chain seq x y z
N VAL A 1 15.13 0.37 -21.72
CA VAL A 1 14.19 0.77 -20.64
C VAL A 1 14.40 -0.16 -19.46
N ASP A 2 14.53 0.38 -18.27
CA ASP A 2 14.64 -0.40 -17.04
C ASP A 2 13.24 -0.88 -16.61
N ARG A 3 12.87 -2.10 -17.01
CA ARG A 3 11.56 -2.70 -16.69
C ARG A 3 11.36 -2.94 -15.20
N GLN A 4 12.45 -3.16 -14.47
CA GLN A 4 12.40 -3.37 -13.03
C GLN A 4 12.11 -2.05 -12.32
N GLY A 5 12.69 -0.95 -12.80
CA GLY A 5 12.37 0.40 -12.34
C GLY A 5 10.91 0.75 -12.59
N LEU A 6 10.39 0.50 -13.81
CA LEU A 6 8.98 0.75 -14.14
C LEU A 6 7.98 -0.06 -13.28
N ALA A 7 8.32 -1.31 -12.96
CA ALA A 7 7.49 -2.12 -12.05
C ALA A 7 7.53 -1.56 -10.62
N ALA A 8 8.71 -1.13 -10.14
CA ALA A 8 8.85 -0.50 -8.82
C ALA A 8 8.11 0.85 -8.74
N ASP A 9 8.19 1.67 -9.80
CA ASP A 9 7.41 2.92 -9.89
C ASP A 9 5.91 2.65 -9.86
N TRP A 10 5.46 1.61 -10.59
CA TRP A 10 4.06 1.17 -10.52
C TRP A 10 3.66 0.77 -9.09
N GLU A 11 4.47 -0.05 -8.43
CA GLU A 11 4.21 -0.50 -7.05
C GLU A 11 4.14 0.68 -6.07
N SER A 12 4.98 1.68 -6.23
CA SER A 12 5.00 2.86 -5.34
C SER A 12 3.70 3.67 -5.35
N GLY A 13 3.00 3.71 -6.48
CA GLY A 13 1.74 4.43 -6.64
C GLY A 13 0.49 3.65 -6.26
N ILE A 14 0.60 2.33 -5.96
CA ILE A 14 -0.55 1.47 -5.69
C ILE A 14 -1.27 1.89 -4.40
N ALA A 15 -0.53 2.04 -3.30
CA ALA A 15 -1.13 2.33 -1.99
C ALA A 15 -1.97 3.61 -1.99
N PRO A 16 -1.46 4.77 -2.46
CA PRO A 16 -2.28 5.98 -2.54
C PRO A 16 -3.47 5.85 -3.50
N ALA A 17 -3.31 5.14 -4.63
CA ALA A 17 -4.40 4.95 -5.60
C ALA A 17 -5.54 4.08 -5.04
N VAL A 18 -5.20 2.97 -4.39
CA VAL A 18 -6.17 2.05 -3.78
C VAL A 18 -6.78 2.66 -2.52
N GLY A 19 -5.99 3.39 -1.72
CA GLY A 19 -6.50 4.20 -0.59
C GLY A 19 -7.54 5.22 -1.06
N GLY A 20 -7.23 6.01 -2.08
CA GLY A 20 -8.19 6.94 -2.68
C GLY A 20 -9.44 6.27 -3.25
N LEU A 21 -9.30 5.06 -3.81
CA LEU A 21 -10.44 4.26 -4.26
C LEU A 21 -11.33 3.85 -3.07
N GLN A 22 -10.74 3.38 -1.97
CA GLN A 22 -11.45 3.02 -0.74
C GLN A 22 -12.17 4.22 -0.13
N ASP A 23 -11.51 5.38 -0.04
CA ASP A 23 -12.08 6.60 0.53
C ASP A 23 -13.30 7.08 -0.27
N ASN A 24 -13.25 6.96 -1.60
CA ASN A 24 -14.35 7.38 -2.47
C ASN A 24 -15.51 6.38 -2.52
N LEU A 25 -15.24 5.08 -2.37
CA LEU A 25 -16.22 4.01 -2.55
C LEU A 25 -16.70 3.38 -1.23
N GLY A 26 -15.91 3.48 -0.17
CA GLY A 26 -16.29 3.02 1.17
C GLY A 26 -17.64 3.57 1.64
N PRO A 27 -17.94 4.88 1.49
CA PRO A 27 -19.25 5.45 1.80
C PRO A 27 -20.41 4.85 0.99
N ARG A 28 -20.15 4.21 -0.14
CA ARG A 28 -21.14 3.48 -0.96
C ARG A 28 -21.28 2.01 -0.55
N GLY A 29 -20.61 1.58 0.53
CA GLY A 29 -20.65 0.21 1.04
C GLY A 29 -19.68 -0.75 0.35
N LEU A 30 -18.76 -0.26 -0.48
CA LEU A 30 -17.70 -1.09 -1.08
C LEU A 30 -16.55 -1.21 -0.07
N GLN A 31 -16.28 -2.44 0.35
CA GLN A 31 -15.13 -2.77 1.17
C GLN A 31 -14.08 -3.50 0.33
N LEU A 32 -12.88 -2.92 0.23
CA LEU A 32 -11.78 -3.49 -0.54
C LEU A 32 -10.90 -4.35 0.39
N ASP A 33 -11.25 -5.64 0.53
CA ASP A 33 -10.61 -6.59 1.45
C ASP A 33 -9.95 -7.79 0.73
N TYR A 34 -9.63 -7.64 -0.56
CA TYR A 34 -9.02 -8.67 -1.43
C TYR A 34 -9.84 -9.96 -1.56
N SER A 35 -11.05 -9.99 -1.05
CA SER A 35 -11.94 -11.14 -1.20
C SER A 35 -12.53 -11.23 -2.60
N ILE A 36 -13.04 -12.40 -2.95
CA ILE A 36 -13.77 -12.59 -4.21
C ILE A 36 -15.03 -11.71 -4.25
N GLU A 37 -15.66 -11.50 -3.11
CA GLU A 37 -16.84 -10.66 -2.97
C GLU A 37 -16.52 -9.19 -3.28
N SER A 38 -15.38 -8.68 -2.81
CA SER A 38 -14.93 -7.33 -3.13
C SER A 38 -14.57 -7.17 -4.60
N LEU A 39 -13.98 -8.19 -5.23
CA LEU A 39 -13.69 -8.20 -6.65
C LEU A 39 -14.96 -8.24 -7.51
N GLN A 40 -15.99 -9.00 -7.10
CA GLN A 40 -17.31 -8.98 -7.74
C GLN A 40 -17.99 -7.62 -7.63
N ALA A 41 -17.84 -6.95 -6.49
CA ALA A 41 -18.32 -5.58 -6.30
C ALA A 41 -17.58 -4.59 -7.20
N VAL A 42 -16.25 -4.73 -7.37
CA VAL A 42 -15.45 -3.95 -8.33
C VAL A 42 -15.90 -4.19 -9.77
N GLU A 43 -16.19 -5.43 -10.16
CA GLU A 43 -16.72 -5.75 -11.49
C GLU A 43 -18.08 -5.07 -11.72
N SER A 44 -18.96 -5.13 -10.73
CA SER A 44 -20.29 -4.49 -10.79
C SER A 44 -20.16 -2.99 -10.95
N LEU A 45 -19.30 -2.36 -10.14
CA LEU A 45 -18.98 -0.94 -10.24
C LEU A 45 -18.37 -0.58 -11.60
N THR A 46 -17.45 -1.39 -12.11
CA THR A 46 -16.82 -1.16 -13.42
C THR A 46 -17.86 -1.14 -14.54
N ARG A 47 -18.84 -2.04 -14.52
CA ARG A 47 -19.95 -2.05 -15.49
C ARG A 47 -20.90 -0.86 -15.32
N GLU A 48 -21.11 -0.40 -14.08
CA GLU A 48 -21.94 0.77 -13.80
C GLU A 48 -21.30 2.06 -14.31
N LEU A 49 -20.01 2.22 -14.08
CA LEU A 49 -19.27 3.43 -14.46
C LEU A 49 -18.95 3.51 -15.94
N PHE A 50 -18.72 2.37 -16.60
CA PHE A 50 -18.27 2.33 -17.99
C PHE A 50 -19.26 1.58 -18.88
N GLU A 51 -20.03 2.33 -19.67
CA GLU A 51 -20.96 1.74 -20.65
C GLU A 51 -20.23 1.06 -21.82
N THR A 52 -19.01 1.52 -22.12
CA THR A 52 -18.18 1.00 -23.24
C THR A 52 -16.70 0.99 -22.84
N THR A 53 -15.95 0.08 -23.48
CA THR A 53 -14.49 0.02 -23.35
C THR A 53 -13.81 1.31 -23.85
N ALA A 54 -14.37 1.97 -24.85
CA ALA A 54 -13.85 3.25 -25.36
C ALA A 54 -13.95 4.37 -24.30
N ARG A 55 -15.04 4.41 -23.52
CA ARG A 55 -15.16 5.34 -22.40
C ARG A 55 -14.13 5.02 -21.31
N MET A 56 -13.99 3.75 -20.94
CA MET A 56 -13.02 3.32 -19.94
C MET A 56 -11.58 3.70 -20.32
N LEU A 57 -11.25 3.64 -21.62
CA LEU A 57 -9.93 4.02 -22.15
C LEU A 57 -9.78 5.53 -22.38
N SER A 58 -10.77 6.37 -22.04
CA SER A 58 -10.64 7.82 -22.21
C SER A 58 -9.61 8.41 -21.22
N PRO A 59 -8.87 9.48 -21.62
CA PRO A 59 -7.88 10.10 -20.74
C PRO A 59 -8.45 10.61 -19.41
N GLN A 60 -9.73 10.98 -19.38
CA GLN A 60 -10.42 11.49 -18.18
C GLN A 60 -10.61 10.42 -17.11
N GLU A 61 -10.77 9.17 -17.53
CA GLU A 61 -11.02 8.03 -16.63
C GLU A 61 -9.73 7.33 -16.18
N ARG A 62 -8.57 7.76 -16.70
CA ARG A 62 -7.27 7.06 -16.49
C ARG A 62 -6.95 6.81 -15.03
N SER A 63 -7.03 7.82 -14.18
CA SER A 63 -6.67 7.67 -12.75
C SER A 63 -7.55 6.66 -12.04
N LEU A 64 -8.86 6.65 -12.35
CA LEU A 64 -9.78 5.67 -11.81
C LEU A 64 -9.48 4.26 -12.34
N VAL A 65 -9.22 4.13 -13.63
CA VAL A 65 -8.86 2.84 -14.24
C VAL A 65 -7.55 2.30 -13.67
N GLN A 66 -6.54 3.15 -13.46
CA GLN A 66 -5.29 2.77 -12.81
C GLN A 66 -5.51 2.28 -11.37
N ALA A 67 -6.36 2.96 -10.59
CA ALA A 67 -6.69 2.51 -9.23
C ALA A 67 -7.41 1.15 -9.23
N LEU A 68 -8.35 0.94 -10.16
CA LEU A 68 -9.03 -0.36 -10.32
C LEU A 68 -8.06 -1.47 -10.77
N MET A 69 -7.15 -1.15 -11.72
CA MET A 69 -6.08 -2.08 -12.15
C MET A 69 -5.18 -2.46 -10.97
N ALA A 70 -4.77 -1.47 -10.19
CA ALA A 70 -3.92 -1.67 -9.01
C ALA A 70 -4.60 -2.61 -8.01
N TYR A 71 -5.87 -2.36 -7.66
CA TYR A 71 -6.61 -3.20 -6.73
C TYR A 71 -6.81 -4.63 -7.24
N VAL A 72 -7.24 -4.81 -8.49
CA VAL A 72 -7.45 -6.14 -9.09
C VAL A 72 -6.16 -6.94 -9.14
N GLY A 73 -5.07 -6.33 -9.63
CA GLY A 73 -3.79 -7.03 -9.72
C GLY A 73 -3.19 -7.33 -8.35
N LEU A 74 -3.30 -6.39 -7.40
CA LEU A 74 -2.85 -6.59 -6.04
C LEU A 74 -3.60 -7.74 -5.35
N SER A 75 -4.92 -7.85 -5.55
CA SER A 75 -5.71 -8.97 -5.01
C SER A 75 -5.23 -10.34 -5.52
N LEU A 76 -4.86 -10.42 -6.79
CA LEU A 76 -4.31 -11.63 -7.40
C LEU A 76 -2.89 -11.95 -6.87
N ILE A 77 -2.04 -10.93 -6.75
CA ILE A 77 -0.69 -11.06 -6.22
C ILE A 77 -0.72 -11.48 -4.75
N HIS A 78 -1.58 -10.84 -3.95
CA HIS A 78 -1.77 -11.19 -2.54
C HIS A 78 -2.23 -12.65 -2.36
N LEU A 79 -3.14 -13.11 -3.21
CA LEU A 79 -3.63 -14.49 -3.20
C LEU A 79 -2.52 -15.52 -3.41
N THR A 80 -1.54 -15.24 -4.26
CA THR A 80 -0.56 -16.21 -4.73
C THR A 80 0.87 -15.98 -4.23
N GLY A 81 1.15 -14.88 -3.53
CA GLY A 81 2.51 -14.47 -3.18
C GLY A 81 3.34 -14.09 -4.42
N GLY A 82 2.68 -13.52 -5.42
CA GLY A 82 3.28 -13.13 -6.69
C GLY A 82 3.96 -11.76 -6.65
N ARG A 83 4.12 -11.14 -7.82
CA ARG A 83 4.75 -9.82 -7.98
C ARG A 83 4.20 -9.08 -9.18
N TRP A 84 4.49 -7.79 -9.25
CA TRP A 84 4.26 -7.01 -10.45
C TRP A 84 5.40 -7.18 -11.46
N GLN A 85 5.06 -7.05 -12.75
CA GLN A 85 6.02 -6.95 -13.85
C GLN A 85 5.48 -5.94 -14.86
N TRP A 86 6.39 -5.18 -15.50
CA TRP A 86 6.05 -4.28 -16.58
C TRP A 86 6.30 -4.96 -17.93
N ASP A 87 5.31 -4.96 -18.84
CA ASP A 87 5.45 -5.45 -20.22
C ASP A 87 5.38 -4.27 -21.19
N ASP A 88 6.50 -3.97 -21.83
CA ASP A 88 6.70 -2.93 -22.84
C ASP A 88 7.13 -3.50 -24.19
N GLU A 89 7.14 -4.81 -24.36
CA GLU A 89 7.55 -5.44 -25.61
C GLU A 89 6.54 -5.19 -26.73
N PRO A 90 6.99 -5.04 -27.97
CA PRO A 90 6.08 -4.91 -29.11
C PRO A 90 5.01 -5.99 -29.10
N GLY A 91 3.74 -5.59 -29.21
CA GLY A 91 2.61 -6.50 -29.16
C GLY A 91 2.17 -6.95 -27.75
N PHE A 92 2.61 -6.27 -26.69
CA PHE A 92 2.20 -6.59 -25.31
C PHE A 92 0.68 -6.64 -25.14
N ALA A 93 -0.06 -5.71 -25.75
CA ALA A 93 -1.52 -5.69 -25.63
C ALA A 93 -2.22 -6.88 -26.31
N GLN A 94 -1.60 -7.49 -27.31
CA GLN A 94 -2.14 -8.70 -27.95
C GLN A 94 -1.78 -9.99 -27.20
N ARG A 95 -0.64 -10.01 -26.48
CA ARG A 95 -0.16 -11.17 -25.75
C ARG A 95 -0.72 -11.29 -24.34
N ALA A 96 -1.03 -10.15 -23.72
CA ALA A 96 -1.49 -10.13 -22.34
C ALA A 96 -2.82 -10.88 -22.18
N LEU A 97 -2.97 -11.55 -21.05
CA LEU A 97 -4.17 -12.35 -20.74
C LEU A 97 -5.11 -11.58 -19.81
N PRO A 98 -6.43 -11.75 -19.98
CA PRO A 98 -7.08 -12.44 -21.09
C PRO A 98 -6.89 -11.70 -22.41
N PRO A 99 -6.86 -12.41 -23.56
CA PRO A 99 -6.68 -11.77 -24.85
C PRO A 99 -7.84 -10.82 -25.15
N LEU A 100 -7.54 -9.67 -25.73
CA LEU A 100 -8.57 -8.72 -26.17
C LEU A 100 -9.24 -9.25 -27.44
N ALA A 101 -10.56 -9.27 -27.42
CA ALA A 101 -11.36 -9.82 -28.54
C ALA A 101 -11.28 -8.95 -29.81
N ASP A 102 -10.95 -7.67 -29.68
CA ASP A 102 -10.93 -6.69 -30.77
C ASP A 102 -9.52 -6.09 -30.94
N ALA A 103 -8.99 -6.17 -32.17
CA ALA A 103 -7.68 -5.61 -32.51
C ALA A 103 -7.62 -4.09 -32.34
N SER A 104 -8.75 -3.38 -32.56
CA SER A 104 -8.82 -1.93 -32.33
C SER A 104 -8.70 -1.57 -30.86
N LEU A 105 -9.17 -2.46 -29.97
CA LEU A 105 -9.02 -2.30 -28.53
C LEU A 105 -7.56 -2.48 -28.10
N ALA A 106 -6.86 -3.47 -28.68
CA ALA A 106 -5.44 -3.65 -28.44
C ALA A 106 -4.61 -2.43 -28.92
N GLU A 107 -4.95 -1.87 -30.08
CA GLU A 107 -4.33 -0.63 -30.57
C GLU A 107 -4.59 0.53 -29.61
N ALA A 108 -5.81 0.71 -29.14
CA ALA A 108 -6.16 1.77 -28.17
C ALA A 108 -5.39 1.62 -26.84
N VAL A 109 -5.12 0.41 -26.38
CA VAL A 109 -4.30 0.15 -25.18
C VAL A 109 -2.84 0.56 -25.43
N THR A 110 -2.28 0.28 -26.60
CA THR A 110 -0.87 0.60 -26.93
C THR A 110 -0.61 2.08 -27.16
N THR A 111 -1.63 2.89 -27.42
CA THR A 111 -1.49 4.34 -27.63
C THR A 111 -1.52 5.15 -26.35
N GLN A 112 -1.72 4.50 -25.18
CA GLN A 112 -1.82 5.16 -23.90
C GLN A 112 -0.64 4.81 -22.99
N ILE A 113 -0.32 5.75 -22.10
CA ILE A 113 0.65 5.53 -21.02
C ILE A 113 -0.13 5.08 -19.78
N TRP A 114 0.17 3.89 -19.30
CA TRP A 114 -0.47 3.29 -18.13
C TRP A 114 0.37 3.42 -16.85
N ALA A 115 1.57 4.02 -16.93
CA ALA A 115 2.34 4.45 -15.76
C ALA A 115 1.62 5.58 -15.01
N TRP A 116 1.96 5.76 -13.74
CA TRP A 116 1.43 6.88 -12.97
C TRP A 116 1.82 8.22 -13.61
N PRO A 117 1.01 9.29 -13.43
CA PRO A 117 1.27 10.60 -14.07
C PRO A 117 2.63 11.21 -13.71
N ASP A 118 3.13 10.92 -12.52
CA ASP A 118 4.39 11.47 -11.98
C ASP A 118 5.60 10.54 -12.20
N ALA A 119 5.44 9.42 -12.92
CA ALA A 119 6.54 8.53 -13.25
C ALA A 119 7.57 9.28 -14.12
N GLU A 120 8.83 9.33 -13.66
CA GLU A 120 9.91 10.06 -14.35
C GLU A 120 10.19 9.51 -15.75
N ASP A 121 9.98 8.21 -15.97
CA ASP A 121 10.15 7.52 -17.25
C ASP A 121 8.83 6.93 -17.77
N ALA A 122 7.88 7.80 -18.14
CA ALA A 122 6.61 7.37 -18.69
C ALA A 122 6.79 6.54 -19.97
N ALA A 123 6.87 5.22 -19.81
CA ALA A 123 7.04 4.29 -20.92
C ALA A 123 5.70 3.70 -21.37
N VAL A 124 5.60 3.44 -22.66
CA VAL A 124 4.49 2.66 -23.23
C VAL A 124 4.62 1.23 -22.73
N GLY A 125 3.55 0.70 -22.16
CA GLY A 125 3.51 -0.65 -21.58
C GLY A 125 2.35 -0.80 -20.61
N ILE A 126 2.22 -1.99 -20.03
CA ILE A 126 1.19 -2.27 -19.03
C ILE A 126 1.74 -3.06 -17.84
N PRO A 127 1.23 -2.84 -16.63
CA PRO A 127 1.54 -3.70 -15.50
C PRO A 127 0.83 -5.05 -15.63
N LEU A 128 1.57 -6.12 -15.33
CA LEU A 128 1.08 -7.49 -15.26
C LEU A 128 1.13 -8.00 -13.81
N ALA A 129 0.09 -8.69 -13.38
CA ALA A 129 0.12 -9.49 -12.17
C ALA A 129 0.73 -10.86 -12.50
N ILE A 130 1.88 -11.15 -11.91
CA ILE A 130 2.60 -12.42 -12.05
C ILE A 130 2.26 -13.28 -10.83
N PRO A 131 1.75 -14.50 -11.01
CA PRO A 131 1.47 -15.42 -9.90
C PRO A 131 2.76 -15.88 -9.21
N GLY A 132 2.63 -16.37 -7.98
CA GLY A 132 3.75 -17.00 -7.27
C GLY A 132 4.34 -18.18 -8.03
N ASP A 133 5.65 -18.39 -7.88
CA ASP A 133 6.38 -19.42 -8.61
C ASP A 133 5.84 -20.84 -8.30
N GLY A 134 5.85 -21.71 -9.29
CA GLY A 134 5.48 -23.13 -9.16
C GLY A 134 3.98 -23.43 -9.16
N LEU A 135 3.10 -22.44 -9.25
CA LEU A 135 1.65 -22.64 -9.28
C LEU A 135 1.11 -23.07 -10.66
N GLY A 136 1.91 -22.93 -11.73
CA GLY A 136 1.50 -23.25 -13.10
C GLY A 136 0.36 -22.34 -13.60
N LEU A 137 0.35 -21.10 -13.15
CA LEU A 137 -0.58 -20.05 -13.55
C LEU A 137 0.11 -19.10 -14.52
N GLU A 138 -0.65 -18.55 -15.47
CA GLU A 138 -0.12 -17.56 -16.40
C GLU A 138 -0.28 -16.15 -15.85
N PRO A 139 0.67 -15.22 -16.16
CA PRO A 139 0.53 -13.80 -15.88
C PRO A 139 -0.72 -13.22 -16.53
N VAL A 140 -1.34 -12.26 -15.84
CA VAL A 140 -2.54 -11.57 -16.35
C VAL A 140 -2.40 -10.06 -16.32
N SER A 141 -3.07 -9.39 -17.25
CA SER A 141 -3.21 -7.95 -17.26
C SER A 141 -4.48 -7.52 -16.52
N PRO A 142 -4.40 -6.81 -15.39
CA PRO A 142 -5.59 -6.27 -14.73
C PRO A 142 -6.41 -5.36 -15.65
N LEU A 143 -5.76 -4.59 -16.53
CA LEU A 143 -6.45 -3.78 -17.54
C LEU A 143 -7.32 -4.63 -18.46
N HIS A 144 -6.78 -5.74 -18.95
CA HIS A 144 -7.51 -6.64 -19.86
C HIS A 144 -8.69 -7.33 -19.15
N LEU A 145 -8.55 -7.67 -17.86
CA LEU A 145 -9.65 -8.18 -17.05
C LEU A 145 -10.79 -7.17 -16.92
N LEU A 146 -10.45 -5.90 -16.66
CA LEU A 146 -11.43 -4.82 -16.54
C LEU A 146 -12.09 -4.51 -17.90
N LEU A 147 -11.33 -4.50 -18.99
CA LEU A 147 -11.89 -4.33 -20.34
C LEU A 147 -12.83 -5.48 -20.73
N ALA A 148 -12.45 -6.72 -20.39
CA ALA A 148 -13.31 -7.87 -20.59
C ALA A 148 -14.59 -7.78 -19.72
N THR A 149 -14.50 -7.23 -18.50
CA THR A 149 -15.64 -6.98 -17.62
C THR A 149 -16.66 -6.02 -18.26
N VAL A 150 -16.19 -4.96 -18.93
CA VAL A 150 -17.06 -4.02 -19.65
C VAL A 150 -17.64 -4.61 -20.94
N ALA A 151 -16.85 -5.45 -21.63
CA ALA A 151 -17.29 -6.09 -22.88
C ALA A 151 -18.27 -7.26 -22.64
N ASP A 152 -18.10 -8.00 -21.55
CA ASP A 152 -18.91 -9.18 -21.19
C ASP A 152 -20.22 -8.73 -20.52
N ARG A 153 -21.27 -8.48 -21.33
CA ARG A 153 -22.60 -8.09 -20.82
C ARG A 153 -23.29 -9.24 -20.09
N PRO A 154 -24.08 -8.95 -19.04
CA PRO A 154 -24.43 -9.90 -18.00
C PRO A 154 -25.28 -11.07 -18.50
N GLY A 155 -24.77 -12.26 -18.30
CA GLY A 155 -25.43 -13.55 -18.43
C GLY A 155 -24.93 -14.56 -17.41
N ASN A 156 -23.80 -14.29 -16.74
CA ASN A 156 -23.17 -15.19 -15.77
C ASN A 156 -22.93 -14.49 -14.43
N ASP A 157 -23.12 -15.22 -13.34
CA ASP A 157 -22.99 -14.76 -11.94
C ASP A 157 -21.57 -14.29 -11.56
N SER A 158 -20.55 -14.59 -12.35
CA SER A 158 -19.16 -14.20 -12.11
C SER A 158 -18.50 -13.63 -13.35
N GLY A 159 -17.95 -12.42 -13.26
CA GLY A 159 -17.22 -11.76 -14.32
C GLY A 159 -15.77 -12.28 -14.51
N PRO A 160 -15.02 -11.69 -15.47
CA PRO A 160 -13.65 -12.11 -15.80
C PRO A 160 -12.67 -12.03 -14.63
N VAL A 161 -12.78 -10.99 -13.78
CA VAL A 161 -11.92 -10.79 -12.62
C VAL A 161 -12.15 -11.88 -11.58
N ALA A 162 -13.42 -12.08 -11.18
CA ALA A 162 -13.78 -13.09 -10.19
C ALA A 162 -13.47 -14.52 -10.68
N ARG A 163 -13.66 -14.82 -11.98
CA ARG A 163 -13.27 -16.12 -12.56
C ARG A 163 -11.76 -16.33 -12.50
N THR A 164 -10.97 -15.32 -12.83
CA THR A 164 -9.50 -15.39 -12.74
C THR A 164 -9.06 -15.62 -11.30
N TYR A 165 -9.63 -14.85 -10.35
CA TYR A 165 -9.35 -15.03 -8.92
C TYR A 165 -9.67 -16.45 -8.45
N ALA A 166 -10.86 -16.97 -8.77
CA ALA A 166 -11.25 -18.33 -8.41
C ALA A 166 -10.34 -19.40 -9.04
N THR A 167 -9.88 -19.19 -10.29
CA THR A 167 -8.93 -20.08 -10.95
C THR A 167 -7.58 -20.11 -10.23
N TRP A 168 -7.09 -18.94 -9.81
CA TRP A 168 -5.84 -18.82 -9.08
C TRP A 168 -5.98 -19.39 -7.66
N GLN A 169 -7.10 -19.10 -6.98
CA GLN A 169 -7.40 -19.61 -5.64
C GLN A 169 -7.42 -21.15 -5.59
N ALA A 170 -7.91 -21.80 -6.63
CA ALA A 170 -7.93 -23.27 -6.73
C ALA A 170 -6.52 -23.91 -6.77
N LYS A 171 -5.47 -23.12 -7.03
CA LYS A 171 -4.07 -23.56 -7.03
C LYS A 171 -3.33 -23.27 -5.72
N VAL A 172 -3.91 -22.47 -4.84
CA VAL A 172 -3.31 -22.10 -3.57
C VAL A 172 -3.81 -23.03 -2.48
N THR A 173 -2.89 -23.69 -1.77
CA THR A 173 -3.24 -24.67 -0.73
C THR A 173 -3.71 -24.03 0.58
N THR A 174 -3.35 -22.76 0.80
CA THR A 174 -3.76 -21.98 1.97
C THR A 174 -4.58 -20.79 1.50
N PRO A 175 -5.87 -20.69 1.90
CA PRO A 175 -6.68 -19.53 1.55
C PRO A 175 -6.02 -18.24 2.04
N PRO A 176 -6.08 -17.16 1.26
CA PRO A 176 -5.59 -15.87 1.69
C PRO A 176 -6.39 -15.41 2.91
N LYS A 177 -5.73 -14.76 3.85
CA LYS A 177 -6.43 -14.00 4.88
C LYS A 177 -7.16 -12.83 4.21
N ARG A 178 -8.35 -12.50 4.69
CA ARG A 178 -9.01 -11.25 4.29
C ARG A 178 -8.16 -10.09 4.76
N GLY A 179 -7.88 -9.16 3.87
CA GLY A 179 -7.03 -8.03 4.13
C GLY A 179 -7.80 -6.70 4.12
N VAL A 180 -7.23 -5.67 4.72
CA VAL A 180 -7.73 -4.30 4.68
C VAL A 180 -6.81 -3.45 3.84
N VAL A 181 -7.36 -2.80 2.82
CA VAL A 181 -6.59 -1.96 1.90
C VAL A 181 -5.84 -0.85 2.64
N GLY A 182 -4.59 -0.65 2.29
CA GLY A 182 -3.70 0.32 2.94
C GLY A 182 -3.04 -0.20 4.21
N ILE A 183 -3.47 -1.37 4.71
CA ILE A 183 -2.92 -2.01 5.90
C ILE A 183 -2.22 -3.32 5.52
N ASP A 184 -2.88 -4.18 4.75
CA ASP A 184 -2.41 -5.54 4.45
C ASP A 184 -1.54 -5.66 3.18
N ILE A 185 -1.46 -4.62 2.38
CA ILE A 185 -0.59 -4.60 1.18
C ILE A 185 0.86 -4.95 1.52
N TYR A 186 1.22 -4.78 2.78
CA TYR A 186 2.56 -4.88 3.30
C TYR A 186 2.69 -5.84 4.49
N ASP A 187 1.71 -6.71 4.67
CA ASP A 187 1.57 -7.57 5.85
C ASP A 187 2.40 -8.86 5.85
N THR A 188 3.42 -8.94 5.04
CA THR A 188 4.55 -9.77 5.42
C THR A 188 5.59 -8.81 6.01
N PRO A 189 5.73 -8.72 7.34
CA PRO A 189 6.87 -8.04 7.89
C PRO A 189 8.09 -8.77 7.35
N ALA A 190 8.74 -8.22 6.35
CA ALA A 190 10.09 -8.64 6.03
C ALA A 190 10.85 -8.53 7.35
N ALA A 191 11.53 -9.60 7.75
CA ALA A 191 12.42 -9.54 8.89
C ALA A 191 13.38 -8.37 8.63
N SER A 192 13.10 -7.23 9.23
CA SER A 192 13.87 -6.02 8.99
C SER A 192 15.04 -6.05 9.95
N THR A 193 16.20 -6.43 9.41
CA THR A 193 17.46 -6.33 10.17
C THR A 193 17.72 -4.90 10.66
N GLY A 194 17.18 -3.89 9.95
CA GLY A 194 17.25 -2.49 10.33
C GLY A 194 16.43 -2.17 11.57
N LEU A 195 15.15 -2.56 11.60
CA LEU A 195 14.29 -2.38 12.75
C LEU A 195 14.80 -3.15 13.98
N ASP A 196 15.19 -4.41 13.80
CA ASP A 196 15.71 -5.23 14.93
C ASP A 196 16.96 -4.61 15.55
N ALA A 197 17.90 -4.15 14.72
CA ALA A 197 19.11 -3.47 15.19
C ALA A 197 18.77 -2.16 15.90
N TRP A 198 17.84 -1.37 15.35
CA TRP A 198 17.38 -0.13 15.97
C TRP A 198 16.71 -0.38 17.33
N LEU A 199 15.81 -1.36 17.44
CA LEU A 199 15.16 -1.70 18.70
C LEU A 199 16.18 -2.15 19.78
N VAL A 200 17.19 -2.92 19.39
CA VAL A 200 18.28 -3.32 20.31
C VAL A 200 19.06 -2.10 20.77
N ALA A 201 19.45 -1.21 19.85
CA ALA A 201 20.18 0.01 20.18
C ALA A 201 19.37 0.92 21.11
N ARG A 202 18.09 1.18 20.77
CA ARG A 202 17.22 2.04 21.61
C ARG A 202 17.02 1.48 23.00
N ARG A 203 16.84 0.16 23.14
CA ARG A 203 16.72 -0.47 24.48
C ARG A 203 17.99 -0.30 25.32
N GLN A 204 19.16 -0.38 24.69
CA GLN A 204 20.44 -0.18 25.36
C GLN A 204 20.69 1.29 25.75
N ASP A 205 20.33 2.22 24.87
CA ASP A 205 20.60 3.65 25.04
C ASP A 205 19.56 4.37 25.92
N PHE A 206 18.38 3.82 26.10
CA PHE A 206 17.29 4.47 26.82
C PHE A 206 17.61 4.89 28.27
N PRO A 207 18.41 4.17 29.05
CA PRO A 207 18.86 4.67 30.36
C PRO A 207 19.65 5.98 30.28
N ALA A 208 20.50 6.12 29.28
CA ALA A 208 21.26 7.36 29.02
C ALA A 208 20.36 8.49 28.50
N TRP A 209 19.40 8.14 27.64
CA TRP A 209 18.37 9.06 27.15
C TRP A 209 17.54 9.63 28.32
N LYS A 210 17.04 8.79 29.22
CA LYS A 210 16.33 9.23 30.44
C LYS A 210 17.14 10.17 31.32
N SER A 211 18.45 9.97 31.36
CA SER A 211 19.34 10.83 32.15
C SER A 211 19.51 12.22 31.54
N ARG A 212 19.45 12.32 30.21
CA ARG A 212 19.51 13.61 29.47
C ARG A 212 18.18 14.33 29.45
N TYR A 213 17.08 13.59 29.41
CA TYR A 213 15.73 14.09 29.33
C TYR A 213 14.94 13.65 30.57
N PRO A 214 15.09 14.37 31.70
CA PRO A 214 14.49 13.97 32.97
C PRO A 214 12.97 14.05 32.90
N GLY A 215 12.31 13.00 33.40
CA GLY A 215 10.86 12.86 33.46
C GLY A 215 10.44 11.55 34.12
N ALA A 216 9.16 11.40 34.38
CA ALA A 216 8.59 10.15 34.89
C ALA A 216 8.30 9.19 33.71
N TRP A 217 9.31 8.47 33.25
CA TRP A 217 9.22 7.55 32.12
C TRP A 217 8.76 6.15 32.61
N ASP A 218 7.51 6.09 33.12
CA ASP A 218 6.91 4.93 33.75
C ASP A 218 5.81 4.23 32.93
N ASN A 219 5.62 4.69 31.69
CA ASN A 219 4.62 4.22 30.72
C ASN A 219 3.16 4.46 31.18
N THR A 220 2.93 5.52 31.93
CA THR A 220 1.58 6.01 32.26
C THR A 220 1.08 7.05 31.26
N PRO A 221 -0.24 7.35 31.17
CA PRO A 221 -0.74 8.44 30.35
C PRO A 221 -0.08 9.78 30.68
N GLU A 222 0.21 10.05 31.96
CA GLU A 222 0.86 11.28 32.41
C GLU A 222 2.29 11.41 31.86
N SER A 223 2.97 10.28 31.63
CA SER A 223 4.28 10.30 30.97
C SER A 223 4.21 10.60 29.48
N VAL A 224 3.06 10.40 28.82
CA VAL A 224 2.81 10.85 27.43
C VAL A 224 2.66 12.37 27.38
N ASP A 225 1.91 12.94 28.31
CA ASP A 225 1.75 14.38 28.41
C ASP A 225 3.11 15.04 28.63
N ALA A 226 3.92 14.49 29.55
CA ALA A 226 5.29 14.96 29.79
C ALA A 226 6.19 14.82 28.54
N LEU A 227 6.02 13.72 27.76
CA LEU A 227 6.75 13.57 26.49
C LEU A 227 6.33 14.61 25.47
N THR A 228 5.05 14.93 25.39
CA THR A 228 4.51 15.95 24.49
C THR A 228 5.08 17.34 24.83
N GLU A 229 5.08 17.71 26.11
CA GLU A 229 5.68 18.98 26.58
C GLU A 229 7.18 19.02 26.25
N LEU A 230 7.91 17.96 26.53
CA LEU A 230 9.34 17.86 26.23
C LEU A 230 9.61 17.91 24.72
N THR A 231 8.73 17.33 23.90
CA THR A 231 8.85 17.40 22.44
C THR A 231 8.73 18.86 21.97
N HIS A 232 7.80 19.63 22.51
CA HIS A 232 7.69 21.06 22.22
C HIS A 232 8.93 21.86 22.65
N ASP A 233 9.56 21.49 23.76
CA ASP A 233 10.73 22.19 24.26
C ASP A 233 11.99 21.91 23.43
N VAL A 234 12.20 20.65 23.01
CA VAL A 234 13.40 20.20 22.29
C VAL A 234 13.25 20.38 20.77
N THR A 235 12.07 20.09 20.25
CA THR A 235 11.74 20.14 18.82
C THR A 235 10.48 20.99 18.60
N PRO A 236 10.58 22.34 18.65
CA PRO A 236 9.41 23.22 18.67
C PRO A 236 8.64 23.29 17.34
N THR A 237 9.17 22.72 16.25
CA THR A 237 8.51 22.69 14.95
C THR A 237 8.61 21.29 14.33
N VAL A 238 7.72 21.00 13.40
CA VAL A 238 7.74 19.72 12.65
C VAL A 238 9.10 19.53 11.95
N GLU A 239 9.64 20.57 11.32
CA GLU A 239 10.92 20.50 10.64
C GLU A 239 12.06 20.11 11.59
N SER A 240 11.99 20.54 12.86
CA SER A 240 13.01 20.21 13.85
C SER A 240 12.99 18.73 14.27
N LEU A 241 11.89 17.98 14.06
CA LEU A 241 11.88 16.52 14.21
C LEU A 241 12.75 15.81 13.16
N TYR A 242 12.90 16.42 12.00
CA TYR A 242 13.69 15.87 10.88
C TYR A 242 15.16 16.35 10.91
N ASP A 243 15.50 17.26 11.82
CA ASP A 243 16.88 17.75 11.96
C ASP A 243 17.78 16.66 12.56
N PRO A 244 18.87 16.25 11.89
CA PRO A 244 19.81 15.26 12.42
C PRO A 244 20.40 15.64 13.79
N ALA A 245 20.45 16.95 14.14
CA ALA A 245 20.90 17.40 15.45
C ALA A 245 19.99 16.93 16.58
N ASN A 246 18.72 16.67 16.31
CA ASN A 246 17.72 16.21 17.26
C ASN A 246 17.49 14.69 17.20
N ALA A 247 18.21 13.96 16.33
CA ALA A 247 17.97 12.53 16.09
C ALA A 247 17.98 11.71 17.37
N ASP A 248 18.91 11.95 18.29
CA ASP A 248 19.00 11.22 19.55
C ASP A 248 17.74 11.40 20.43
N PHE A 249 17.23 12.63 20.51
CA PHE A 249 15.97 12.89 21.22
C PHE A 249 14.81 12.18 20.53
N VAL A 250 14.65 12.40 19.23
CA VAL A 250 13.52 11.92 18.43
C VAL A 250 13.45 10.40 18.40
N GLU A 251 14.59 9.72 18.25
CA GLU A 251 14.65 8.27 18.27
C GLU A 251 14.25 7.68 19.64
N GLY A 252 14.71 8.29 20.72
CA GLY A 252 14.35 7.85 22.09
C GLY A 252 12.87 8.10 22.40
N ALA A 253 12.34 9.26 22.00
CA ALA A 253 10.92 9.62 22.15
C ALA A 253 10.01 8.68 21.34
N THR A 254 10.36 8.44 20.07
CA THR A 254 9.64 7.49 19.18
C THR A 254 9.62 6.09 19.77
N TRP A 255 10.78 5.62 20.24
CA TRP A 255 10.88 4.30 20.86
C TRP A 255 10.05 4.20 22.14
N TYR A 256 10.12 5.20 23.02
CA TYR A 256 9.35 5.22 24.26
C TYR A 256 7.84 5.15 23.99
N LEU A 257 7.35 5.98 23.08
CA LEU A 257 5.93 6.01 22.70
C LEU A 257 5.47 4.68 22.08
N GLY A 258 6.30 4.07 21.22
CA GLY A 258 6.01 2.77 20.64
C GLY A 258 6.00 1.62 21.67
N GLU A 259 6.91 1.62 22.64
CA GLU A 259 6.91 0.63 23.74
C GLU A 259 5.67 0.78 24.63
N MET A 260 5.18 2.01 24.82
CA MET A 260 3.92 2.24 25.52
C MET A 260 2.73 1.64 24.77
N LEU A 261 2.64 1.87 23.45
CA LEU A 261 1.60 1.30 22.62
C LEU A 261 1.63 -0.22 22.64
N CYS A 262 2.82 -0.83 22.56
CA CYS A 262 3.00 -2.28 22.66
C CYS A 262 2.62 -2.87 24.03
N ARG A 263 2.57 -2.04 25.09
CA ARG A 263 2.16 -2.48 26.44
C ARG A 263 0.68 -2.29 26.69
N ALA A 264 0.09 -1.26 26.09
CA ALA A 264 -1.34 -0.95 26.24
C ALA A 264 -2.22 -2.02 25.58
N ASP A 265 -1.79 -2.51 24.41
CA ASP A 265 -2.45 -3.58 23.66
C ASP A 265 -1.39 -4.60 23.20
N PRO A 266 -1.77 -5.89 23.04
CA PRO A 266 -0.91 -6.85 22.38
C PRO A 266 -0.56 -6.38 20.97
N ALA A 267 0.62 -5.77 20.82
CA ALA A 267 1.09 -5.16 19.59
C ALA A 267 2.59 -5.41 19.39
N ARG A 268 3.08 -5.19 18.18
CA ARG A 268 4.49 -5.38 17.82
C ARG A 268 4.98 -4.28 16.92
N TRP A 269 6.27 -4.02 16.93
CA TRP A 269 6.94 -3.21 15.94
C TRP A 269 6.99 -3.93 14.59
N VAL A 270 6.75 -3.19 13.53
CA VAL A 270 6.85 -3.64 12.13
C VAL A 270 7.57 -2.57 11.30
N ASP A 271 8.34 -3.00 10.31
CA ASP A 271 9.02 -2.12 9.37
C ASP A 271 8.21 -2.00 8.08
N ARG A 272 7.99 -0.76 7.63
CA ARG A 272 7.29 -0.40 6.40
C ARG A 272 8.18 0.54 5.55
N PRO A 273 9.29 0.04 5.02
CA PRO A 273 10.29 0.87 4.34
C PRO A 273 9.73 1.63 3.13
N HIS A 274 8.67 1.13 2.50
CA HIS A 274 7.98 1.78 1.39
C HIS A 274 7.23 3.06 1.79
N MET A 275 7.00 3.30 3.07
CA MET A 275 6.40 4.54 3.58
C MET A 275 7.44 5.65 3.82
N VAL A 276 8.74 5.33 3.72
CA VAL A 276 9.84 6.29 3.86
C VAL A 276 10.16 6.88 2.50
N ARG A 277 10.05 8.20 2.38
CA ARG A 277 10.44 8.92 1.16
C ARG A 277 11.94 9.23 1.18
N ASP A 278 12.50 9.54 0.01
CA ASP A 278 13.89 9.94 -0.09
C ASP A 278 14.19 11.16 0.81
N GLY A 279 15.20 10.98 1.68
CA GLY A 279 15.61 12.00 2.64
C GLY A 279 14.87 12.00 3.98
N GLU A 280 13.84 11.17 4.16
CA GLU A 280 13.17 11.00 5.44
C GLU A 280 13.92 10.00 6.35
N PRO A 281 13.81 10.15 7.68
CA PRO A 281 14.40 9.21 8.62
C PRO A 281 13.68 7.84 8.55
N ALA A 282 14.40 6.74 8.78
CA ALA A 282 13.85 5.39 8.82
C ALA A 282 12.68 5.23 9.81
N LEU A 283 12.58 6.10 10.82
CA LEU A 283 11.50 6.15 11.80
C LEU A 283 10.11 6.30 11.17
N VAL A 284 10.01 6.94 10.01
CA VAL A 284 8.76 7.05 9.24
C VAL A 284 8.26 5.68 8.80
N GLY A 285 9.15 4.70 8.62
CA GLY A 285 8.83 3.31 8.29
C GLY A 285 8.50 2.44 9.50
N TYR A 286 8.80 2.86 10.74
CA TYR A 286 8.63 2.03 11.93
C TYR A 286 7.25 2.23 12.56
N HIS A 287 6.42 1.19 12.52
CA HIS A 287 5.03 1.21 12.96
C HIS A 287 4.78 0.22 14.10
N ILE A 288 3.73 0.46 14.85
CA ILE A 288 3.16 -0.48 15.81
C ILE A 288 1.94 -1.12 15.17
N GLN A 289 1.93 -2.45 15.08
CA GLN A 289 0.81 -3.25 14.59
C GLN A 289 0.15 -3.95 15.77
N THR A 290 -1.15 -3.74 15.94
CA THR A 290 -1.95 -4.45 16.95
C THR A 290 -2.32 -5.86 16.48
N ASN A 291 -2.79 -6.71 17.39
CA ASN A 291 -3.30 -8.05 17.03
C ASN A 291 -4.60 -8.00 16.22
N ASP A 292 -5.38 -6.94 16.32
CA ASP A 292 -6.37 -6.59 15.32
C ASP A 292 -5.58 -6.02 14.14
N GLU A 293 -5.19 -6.89 13.20
CA GLU A 293 -4.28 -6.63 12.07
C GLU A 293 -4.67 -5.38 11.26
N ALA A 294 -5.84 -4.81 11.55
CA ALA A 294 -6.42 -3.65 10.88
C ALA A 294 -5.85 -2.29 11.33
N ALA A 295 -5.20 -2.18 12.48
CA ALA A 295 -4.72 -0.90 12.97
C ALA A 295 -3.19 -0.87 13.09
N THR A 296 -2.56 0.04 12.36
CA THR A 296 -1.16 0.38 12.57
C THR A 296 -1.01 1.84 12.95
N THR A 297 -0.09 2.10 13.86
CA THR A 297 0.22 3.45 14.34
C THR A 297 1.70 3.71 14.19
N ASN A 298 2.07 4.86 13.63
CA ASN A 298 3.47 5.28 13.57
C ASN A 298 3.77 6.20 14.76
N PRO A 299 4.63 5.79 15.72
CA PRO A 299 4.94 6.62 16.88
C PRO A 299 5.66 7.93 16.53
N PHE A 300 6.46 7.97 15.46
CA PHE A 300 7.11 9.19 15.00
C PHE A 300 6.07 10.22 14.49
N LEU A 301 5.10 9.77 13.70
CA LEU A 301 4.02 10.66 13.23
C LEU A 301 3.09 11.11 14.35
N LEU A 302 2.99 10.37 15.45
CA LEU A 302 2.27 10.85 16.65
C LEU A 302 3.00 12.02 17.33
N LEU A 303 4.34 12.02 17.36
CA LEU A 303 5.10 13.19 17.84
C LEU A 303 4.85 14.40 16.94
N GLU A 304 4.85 14.22 15.64
CA GLU A 304 4.54 15.27 14.67
C GLU A 304 3.11 15.83 14.87
N LEU A 305 2.14 14.93 15.05
CA LEU A 305 0.75 15.33 15.33
C LEU A 305 0.64 16.11 16.65
N GLY A 306 1.37 15.70 17.69
CA GLY A 306 1.44 16.41 18.97
C GLY A 306 1.88 17.86 18.78
N LEU A 307 2.91 18.12 17.97
CA LEU A 307 3.39 19.47 17.68
C LEU A 307 2.36 20.33 16.92
N THR A 308 1.57 19.72 16.03
CA THR A 308 0.58 20.46 15.23
C THR A 308 -0.71 20.75 16.00
N THR A 309 -1.13 19.87 16.91
CA THR A 309 -2.40 19.99 17.67
C THR A 309 -2.24 20.75 18.99
N GLY A 310 -1.05 20.76 19.57
CA GLY A 310 -0.73 21.42 20.84
C GLY A 310 -0.42 22.92 20.75
N GLN A 311 -0.56 23.56 19.58
CA GLN A 311 -0.35 25.03 19.47
C GLN A 311 -1.43 25.75 20.28
N PRO A 312 -1.07 26.52 21.33
CA PRO A 312 -2.05 27.34 22.03
C PRO A 312 -2.61 28.40 21.06
N LYS A 313 -3.94 28.54 21.05
CA LYS A 313 -4.61 29.59 20.30
C LYS A 313 -4.27 30.97 20.87
#